data_8cea0b6838966ce1223d4567bac27685
#
_entry.id   8cea0b6838966ce1223d4567bac27685
#
_cell.length_a   1.000
_cell.length_b   1.000
_cell.length_c   1.000
_cell.angle_alpha   90.00
_cell.angle_beta   90.00
_cell.angle_gamma   90.00
#
_symmetry.space_group_name_H-M   'P 1'
#
loop_
_entity.id
_entity.type
_entity.pdbx_description
1 polymer ?
#
loop_
_entity_poly.entity_id
_entity_poly.type
_entity_poly.pdbx_seq_one_letter_code
_entity_poly.pdbx_strand_id
1 'polypeptide(L)'
;MNAAEGPRFTSFIDGAHRWGLPGGLCPVCQASPGGLGEAYPSVDLSGWSLRRELEEARQVSLEEYERLRDLLRAQVPFEAPLRPGSEFGPLSGKASGKWSALDLSSPWTLVMRSEAVDQLRRAGIALRASKMDLRFRGKTEVDLREIEIHCRGRLHDSCFPGGRERPCERCGRQGGGYPDAPILDGRTLTGDLDLFRLTDYTTIIIATERFVDAVNRFEFEGVVFKELPVL
;
A
#
# COMPACT_ATOMS: atom_id res chain seq x y z
N MET A 1 2.47 -0.30 11.63
CA MET A 1 3.53 0.72 11.44
C MET A 1 2.88 2.09 11.37
N ASN A 2 3.43 3.09 12.02
CA ASN A 2 2.96 4.48 12.01
C ASN A 2 4.14 5.42 11.73
N ALA A 3 3.87 6.65 11.27
CA ALA A 3 4.90 7.66 11.18
C ALA A 3 5.41 8.02 12.58
N ALA A 4 6.71 8.29 12.71
CA ALA A 4 7.27 8.83 13.94
C ALA A 4 6.83 10.29 14.12
N GLU A 5 6.38 10.63 15.32
CA GLU A 5 5.97 12.00 15.63
C GLU A 5 7.20 12.89 15.89
N GLY A 6 7.16 14.13 15.41
CA GLY A 6 8.13 15.16 15.75
C GLY A 6 8.59 16.03 14.57
N PRO A 7 9.13 17.23 14.84
CA PRO A 7 9.50 18.21 13.80
C PRO A 7 10.80 17.85 13.04
N ARG A 8 11.44 16.73 13.37
CA ARG A 8 12.74 16.33 12.81
C ARG A 8 12.68 16.00 11.33
N PHE A 9 11.57 15.38 10.90
CA PHE A 9 11.31 15.03 9.51
C PHE A 9 10.10 15.81 9.02
N THR A 10 10.23 16.41 7.84
CA THR A 10 9.20 17.26 7.24
C THR A 10 8.95 16.85 5.79
N SER A 11 9.19 15.57 5.51
CA SER A 11 9.02 14.98 4.18
C SER A 11 7.59 15.16 3.66
N PHE A 12 7.48 15.53 2.41
CA PHE A 12 6.19 15.70 1.75
C PHE A 12 6.29 15.38 0.27
N ILE A 13 5.34 14.62 -0.26
CA ILE A 13 5.16 14.36 -1.68
C ILE A 13 3.79 14.89 -2.10
N ASP A 14 3.81 15.76 -3.11
CA ASP A 14 2.65 16.20 -3.87
C ASP A 14 2.69 15.46 -5.22
N GLY A 15 2.05 14.30 -5.28
CA GLY A 15 2.14 13.42 -6.43
C GLY A 15 1.10 12.30 -6.43
N ALA A 16 1.05 11.57 -7.54
CA ALA A 16 0.18 10.41 -7.73
C ALA A 16 0.88 9.35 -8.58
N HIS A 17 0.41 8.12 -8.52
CA HIS A 17 0.80 7.09 -9.45
C HIS A 17 0.27 7.39 -10.84
N ARG A 18 0.98 6.91 -11.83
CA ARG A 18 0.69 7.24 -13.23
C ARG A 18 -0.65 6.69 -13.71
N TRP A 19 -1.08 5.55 -13.18
CA TRP A 19 -2.31 4.88 -13.56
C TRP A 19 -3.08 4.42 -12.33
N GLY A 20 -4.40 4.39 -12.43
CA GLY A 20 -5.26 3.90 -11.36
C GLY A 20 -6.55 3.29 -11.90
N LEU A 21 -6.97 2.17 -11.31
CA LEU A 21 -8.30 1.64 -11.59
C LEU A 21 -9.36 2.64 -11.13
N PRO A 22 -10.39 2.90 -11.95
CA PRO A 22 -11.46 3.80 -11.55
C PRO A 22 -12.23 3.29 -10.34
N GLY A 23 -12.90 4.18 -9.64
CA GLY A 23 -13.88 3.83 -8.62
C GLY A 23 -15.10 3.17 -9.25
N GLY A 24 -15.49 1.97 -8.80
CA GLY A 24 -16.67 1.25 -9.28
C GLY A 24 -17.89 1.51 -8.40
N LEU A 25 -18.90 2.24 -8.87
CA LEU A 25 -20.13 2.48 -8.13
C LEU A 25 -21.02 1.25 -8.12
N CYS A 26 -21.24 0.66 -6.96
CA CYS A 26 -22.11 -0.50 -6.83
C CYS A 26 -23.60 -0.11 -6.90
N PRO A 27 -24.41 -0.73 -7.77
CA PRO A 27 -25.82 -0.40 -7.88
C PRO A 27 -26.66 -0.86 -6.67
N VAL A 28 -26.15 -1.81 -5.88
CA VAL A 28 -26.85 -2.37 -4.72
C VAL A 28 -26.56 -1.56 -3.44
N CYS A 29 -25.28 -1.43 -3.06
CA CYS A 29 -24.92 -0.76 -1.81
C CYS A 29 -24.57 0.74 -1.99
N GLN A 30 -24.60 1.24 -3.21
CA GLN A 30 -24.29 2.63 -3.57
C GLN A 30 -22.88 3.10 -3.13
N ALA A 31 -22.01 2.17 -2.76
CA ALA A 31 -20.64 2.48 -2.40
C ALA A 31 -19.72 2.32 -3.61
N SER A 32 -18.67 3.13 -3.63
CA SER A 32 -17.50 2.91 -4.46
C SER A 32 -16.38 2.41 -3.55
N PRO A 33 -16.25 1.09 -3.37
CA PRO A 33 -15.18 0.55 -2.54
C PRO A 33 -13.83 0.95 -3.14
N GLY A 34 -12.98 1.59 -2.36
CA GLY A 34 -11.67 2.02 -2.80
C GLY A 34 -10.58 1.03 -2.40
N GLY A 35 -9.59 0.88 -3.25
CA GLY A 35 -8.34 0.15 -2.97
C GLY A 35 -7.29 1.04 -2.30
N LEU A 36 -7.69 1.88 -1.32
CA LEU A 36 -6.75 2.73 -0.61
C LEU A 36 -5.57 1.92 -0.08
N GLY A 37 -4.37 2.38 -0.43
CA GLY A 37 -3.13 1.70 -0.06
C GLY A 37 -2.71 0.58 -1.02
N GLU A 38 -3.52 0.17 -1.97
CA GLU A 38 -3.11 -0.79 -2.99
C GLU A 38 -2.38 -0.06 -4.12
N ALA A 39 -1.06 0.03 -4.00
CA ALA A 39 -0.19 0.57 -5.04
C ALA A 39 0.81 -0.49 -5.51
N TYR A 40 0.95 -0.59 -6.83
CA TYR A 40 1.82 -1.54 -7.51
C TYR A 40 2.79 -0.77 -8.44
N PRO A 41 3.77 -0.06 -7.88
CA PRO A 41 4.67 0.81 -8.62
C PRO A 41 5.59 0.06 -9.60
N SER A 42 5.73 -1.26 -9.45
CA SER A 42 6.52 -2.09 -10.38
C SER A 42 5.77 -2.44 -11.68
N VAL A 43 4.46 -2.21 -11.74
CA VAL A 43 3.64 -2.53 -12.92
C VAL A 43 3.74 -1.40 -13.93
N ASP A 44 4.37 -1.65 -15.07
CA ASP A 44 4.48 -0.71 -16.19
C ASP A 44 3.41 -0.97 -17.24
N LEU A 45 2.47 -0.03 -17.37
CA LEU A 45 1.39 -0.07 -18.36
C LEU A 45 1.69 0.77 -19.62
N SER A 46 2.90 1.28 -19.78
CA SER A 46 3.25 2.18 -20.92
C SER A 46 3.00 1.56 -22.29
N GLY A 47 3.20 0.25 -22.42
CA GLY A 47 2.93 -0.53 -23.63
C GLY A 47 1.48 -1.01 -23.80
N TRP A 48 0.65 -0.83 -22.78
CA TRP A 48 -0.73 -1.34 -22.83
C TRP A 48 -1.67 -0.38 -23.60
N SER A 49 -2.44 -0.91 -24.51
CA SER A 49 -3.29 -0.11 -25.40
C SER A 49 -4.38 0.68 -24.66
N LEU A 50 -4.89 0.15 -23.54
CA LEU A 50 -5.95 0.78 -22.74
C LEU A 50 -5.43 1.66 -21.60
N ARG A 51 -4.10 1.89 -21.47
CA ARG A 51 -3.53 2.66 -20.37
C ARG A 51 -4.15 4.04 -20.14
N ARG A 52 -4.61 4.69 -21.23
CA ARG A 52 -5.24 6.02 -21.15
C ARG A 52 -6.54 6.02 -20.35
N GLU A 53 -7.25 4.89 -20.29
CA GLU A 53 -8.46 4.75 -19.47
C GLU A 53 -8.15 4.76 -17.97
N LEU A 54 -6.87 4.59 -17.58
CA LEU A 54 -6.38 4.58 -16.21
C LEU A 54 -5.56 5.82 -15.83
N GLU A 55 -5.39 6.81 -16.71
CA GLU A 55 -4.57 8.00 -16.43
C GLU A 55 -5.31 9.05 -15.60
N GLU A 56 -6.64 9.01 -15.55
CA GLU A 56 -7.45 9.95 -14.79
C GLU A 56 -8.29 9.25 -13.73
N ALA A 57 -8.20 9.76 -12.50
CA ALA A 57 -9.07 9.31 -11.42
C ALA A 57 -10.53 9.66 -11.74
N ARG A 58 -11.38 8.64 -11.84
CA ARG A 58 -12.79 8.80 -12.16
C ARG A 58 -13.65 7.73 -11.49
N GLN A 59 -14.93 7.98 -11.40
CA GLN A 59 -15.90 7.00 -10.98
C GLN A 59 -16.66 6.47 -12.21
N VAL A 60 -16.87 5.16 -12.27
CA VAL A 60 -17.58 4.48 -13.34
C VAL A 60 -18.63 3.52 -12.75
N SER A 61 -19.46 2.91 -13.60
CA SER A 61 -20.32 1.81 -13.16
C SER A 61 -19.47 0.61 -12.68
N LEU A 62 -20.06 -0.24 -11.86
CA LEU A 62 -19.38 -1.43 -11.37
C LEU A 62 -18.98 -2.36 -12.53
N GLU A 63 -19.82 -2.48 -13.56
CA GLU A 63 -19.59 -3.31 -14.74
C GLU A 63 -18.37 -2.80 -15.54
N GLU A 64 -18.25 -1.47 -15.70
CA GLU A 64 -17.13 -0.89 -16.42
C GLU A 64 -15.82 -1.05 -15.63
N TYR A 65 -15.84 -0.89 -14.29
CA TYR A 65 -14.71 -1.22 -13.47
C TYR A 65 -14.31 -2.70 -13.62
N GLU A 66 -15.27 -3.63 -13.55
CA GLU A 66 -15.03 -5.06 -13.68
C GLU A 66 -14.38 -5.38 -15.04
N ARG A 67 -14.89 -4.78 -16.12
CA ARG A 67 -14.31 -4.90 -17.47
C ARG A 67 -12.84 -4.47 -17.50
N LEU A 68 -12.53 -3.29 -16.97
CA LEU A 68 -11.17 -2.75 -16.94
C LEU A 68 -10.24 -3.60 -16.05
N ARG A 69 -10.71 -4.01 -14.88
CA ARG A 69 -9.97 -4.89 -13.96
C ARG A 69 -9.60 -6.20 -14.65
N ASP A 70 -10.54 -6.84 -15.32
CA ASP A 70 -10.33 -8.15 -15.94
C ASP A 70 -9.35 -8.07 -17.13
N LEU A 71 -9.42 -7.00 -17.91
CA LEU A 71 -8.45 -6.72 -18.98
C LEU A 71 -7.05 -6.38 -18.42
N LEU A 72 -7.00 -5.64 -17.32
CA LEU A 72 -5.74 -5.29 -16.65
C LEU A 72 -5.05 -6.51 -16.00
N ARG A 73 -5.82 -7.52 -15.60
CA ARG A 73 -5.29 -8.70 -14.90
C ARG A 73 -4.09 -9.32 -15.62
N ALA A 74 -4.13 -9.38 -16.96
CA ALA A 74 -3.05 -9.94 -17.78
C ALA A 74 -1.75 -9.09 -17.75
N GLN A 75 -1.82 -7.84 -17.31
CA GLN A 75 -0.67 -6.93 -17.20
C GLN A 75 0.01 -6.98 -15.81
N VAL A 76 -0.64 -7.61 -14.83
CA VAL A 76 -0.12 -7.70 -13.45
C VAL A 76 0.48 -9.09 -13.24
N PRO A 77 1.83 -9.20 -13.10
CA PRO A 77 2.52 -10.50 -13.13
C PRO A 77 2.49 -11.25 -11.79
N PHE A 78 1.63 -10.85 -10.86
CA PHE A 78 1.48 -11.46 -9.55
C PHE A 78 0.01 -11.41 -9.10
N GLU A 79 -0.30 -12.16 -8.06
CA GLU A 79 -1.63 -12.12 -7.46
C GLU A 79 -1.84 -10.81 -6.70
N ALA A 80 -2.87 -10.06 -7.07
CA ALA A 80 -3.28 -8.81 -6.46
C ALA A 80 -4.81 -8.70 -6.48
N PRO A 81 -5.45 -8.12 -5.46
CA PRO A 81 -6.90 -7.96 -5.44
C PRO A 81 -7.44 -7.07 -6.58
N LEU A 82 -6.67 -6.08 -7.01
CA LEU A 82 -7.06 -5.09 -8.03
C LEU A 82 -8.40 -4.43 -7.73
N ARG A 83 -8.57 -3.92 -6.51
CA ARG A 83 -9.80 -3.23 -6.09
C ARG A 83 -9.98 -1.90 -6.82
N PRO A 84 -11.19 -1.32 -6.85
CA PRO A 84 -11.40 0.04 -7.35
C PRO A 84 -10.46 1.02 -6.67
N GLY A 85 -9.74 1.85 -7.43
CA GLY A 85 -8.75 2.77 -6.90
C GLY A 85 -7.35 2.18 -6.66
N SER A 86 -7.08 0.91 -7.03
CA SER A 86 -5.70 0.38 -7.04
C SER A 86 -4.84 1.16 -8.02
N GLU A 87 -3.61 1.49 -7.62
CA GLU A 87 -2.70 2.36 -8.36
C GLU A 87 -1.52 1.59 -8.96
N PHE A 88 -0.98 2.08 -10.10
CA PHE A 88 0.05 1.40 -10.87
C PHE A 88 1.11 2.36 -11.41
N GLY A 89 2.30 1.82 -11.63
CA GLY A 89 3.44 2.56 -12.14
C GLY A 89 4.08 3.48 -11.12
N PRO A 90 5.13 4.20 -11.50
CA PRO A 90 5.89 5.01 -10.57
C PRO A 90 5.04 6.16 -9.98
N LEU A 91 5.23 6.40 -8.69
CA LEU A 91 4.74 7.63 -8.05
C LEU A 91 5.52 8.81 -8.62
N SER A 92 4.80 9.76 -9.21
CA SER A 92 5.36 10.92 -9.90
C SER A 92 4.86 12.20 -9.27
N GLY A 93 5.72 13.23 -9.14
CA GLY A 93 5.29 14.48 -8.54
C GLY A 93 6.41 15.39 -8.04
N LYS A 94 6.11 16.15 -6.99
CA LYS A 94 7.05 17.09 -6.34
C LYS A 94 7.33 16.62 -4.92
N ALA A 95 8.60 16.61 -4.55
CA ALA A 95 9.05 16.26 -3.22
C ALA A 95 9.70 17.45 -2.52
N SER A 96 9.55 17.53 -1.21
CA SER A 96 10.18 18.56 -0.37
C SER A 96 10.40 18.07 1.05
N GLY A 97 11.15 18.85 1.83
CA GLY A 97 11.37 18.62 3.25
C GLY A 97 12.60 17.77 3.56
N LYS A 98 12.68 17.34 4.81
CA LYS A 98 13.76 16.48 5.33
C LYS A 98 13.24 15.04 5.40
N TRP A 99 13.96 14.14 4.79
CA TRP A 99 13.63 12.73 4.66
C TRP A 99 14.38 11.90 5.69
N SER A 100 13.69 11.01 6.36
CA SER A 100 14.27 9.95 7.20
C SER A 100 14.78 8.78 6.36
N ALA A 101 15.22 7.70 7.00
CA ALA A 101 15.55 6.45 6.31
C ALA A 101 14.26 5.78 5.78
N LEU A 102 13.19 5.82 6.57
CA LEU A 102 11.85 5.32 6.28
C LEU A 102 10.82 6.43 6.52
N ASP A 103 10.02 6.75 5.52
CA ASP A 103 8.96 7.76 5.62
C ASP A 103 7.61 7.18 5.20
N LEU A 104 6.55 7.50 5.93
CA LEU A 104 5.19 7.31 5.47
C LEU A 104 4.72 8.60 4.79
N SER A 105 4.83 8.65 3.47
CA SER A 105 4.42 9.80 2.64
C SER A 105 2.91 10.05 2.69
N SER A 106 2.15 8.99 2.89
CA SER A 106 0.76 8.95 3.36
C SER A 106 0.68 7.86 4.43
N PRO A 107 -0.42 7.73 5.18
CA PRO A 107 -0.54 6.67 6.19
C PRO A 107 -0.32 5.25 5.66
N TRP A 108 -0.37 5.08 4.35
CA TRP A 108 -0.25 3.77 3.67
C TRP A 108 0.84 3.71 2.59
N THR A 109 1.61 4.76 2.33
CA THR A 109 2.68 4.76 1.32
C THR A 109 4.03 4.83 2.00
N LEU A 110 4.74 3.70 2.03
CA LEU A 110 6.08 3.62 2.60
C LEU A 110 7.11 3.99 1.54
N VAL A 111 7.89 5.01 1.84
CA VAL A 111 9.02 5.48 1.04
C VAL A 111 10.29 5.30 1.83
N MET A 112 11.35 4.82 1.20
CA MET A 112 12.65 4.63 1.83
C MET A 112 13.75 5.30 1.01
N ARG A 113 14.81 5.73 1.69
CA ARG A 113 16.06 6.06 1.01
C ARG A 113 16.64 4.83 0.35
N SER A 114 17.24 4.99 -0.83
CA SER A 114 17.85 3.89 -1.56
C SER A 114 18.89 3.14 -0.75
N GLU A 115 19.70 3.86 0.03
CA GLU A 115 20.72 3.26 0.90
C GLU A 115 20.10 2.38 1.99
N ALA A 116 18.96 2.78 2.56
CA ALA A 116 18.25 1.99 3.56
C ALA A 116 17.68 0.70 2.95
N VAL A 117 17.11 0.78 1.75
CA VAL A 117 16.65 -0.41 1.00
C VAL A 117 17.79 -1.38 0.78
N ASP A 118 18.96 -0.89 0.34
CA ASP A 118 20.13 -1.75 0.06
C ASP A 118 20.70 -2.39 1.33
N GLN A 119 20.68 -1.68 2.46
CA GLN A 119 21.12 -2.23 3.74
C GLN A 119 20.17 -3.32 4.24
N LEU A 120 18.86 -3.11 4.16
CA LEU A 120 17.84 -4.11 4.53
C LEU A 120 17.92 -5.34 3.64
N ARG A 121 18.08 -5.18 2.33
CA ARG A 121 18.25 -6.30 1.39
C ARG A 121 19.51 -7.12 1.69
N ARG A 122 20.63 -6.46 2.00
CA ARG A 122 21.87 -7.16 2.44
C ARG A 122 21.70 -7.91 3.77
N ALA A 123 20.77 -7.46 4.61
CA ALA A 123 20.40 -8.16 5.84
C ALA A 123 19.38 -9.30 5.61
N GLY A 124 19.03 -9.60 4.36
CA GLY A 124 18.12 -10.68 4.01
C GLY A 124 16.63 -10.30 4.02
N ILE A 125 16.29 -9.01 4.19
CA ILE A 125 14.91 -8.54 4.12
C ILE A 125 14.45 -8.49 2.66
N ALA A 126 13.37 -9.20 2.36
CA ALA A 126 12.78 -9.22 1.02
C ALA A 126 11.95 -7.95 0.80
N LEU A 127 12.46 -7.01 0.00
CA LEU A 127 11.77 -5.76 -0.34
C LEU A 127 11.59 -5.62 -1.86
N ARG A 128 10.38 -5.28 -2.27
CA ARG A 128 10.09 -4.79 -3.61
C ARG A 128 10.12 -3.27 -3.57
N ALA A 129 11.09 -2.67 -4.24
CA ALA A 129 11.31 -1.23 -4.20
C ALA A 129 11.40 -0.68 -5.62
N SER A 130 10.60 0.31 -5.93
CA SER A 130 10.50 0.94 -7.24
C SER A 130 11.03 2.37 -7.21
N LYS A 131 11.62 2.80 -8.32
CA LYS A 131 12.01 4.20 -8.51
C LYS A 131 10.75 5.07 -8.59
N MET A 132 10.91 6.29 -8.07
CA MET A 132 9.90 7.34 -8.13
C MET A 132 10.34 8.42 -9.13
N ASP A 133 9.40 9.08 -9.77
CA ASP A 133 9.67 10.21 -10.68
C ASP A 133 9.36 11.53 -9.95
N LEU A 134 10.28 11.98 -9.10
CA LEU A 134 10.09 13.12 -8.22
C LEU A 134 10.99 14.30 -8.62
N ARG A 135 10.40 15.50 -8.63
CA ARG A 135 11.12 16.76 -8.74
C ARG A 135 11.26 17.38 -7.36
N PHE A 136 12.48 17.51 -6.87
CA PHE A 136 12.74 18.07 -5.55
C PHE A 136 12.66 19.60 -5.55
N ARG A 137 11.97 20.15 -4.54
CA ARG A 137 12.04 21.58 -4.23
C ARG A 137 13.22 21.81 -3.32
N GLY A 138 14.29 22.40 -3.83
CA GLY A 138 15.51 22.70 -3.08
C GLY A 138 16.77 22.16 -3.74
N LYS A 139 17.91 22.29 -3.04
CA LYS A 139 19.24 21.93 -3.61
C LYS A 139 19.63 20.47 -3.41
N THR A 140 18.95 19.74 -2.55
CA THR A 140 19.32 18.38 -2.18
C THR A 140 18.30 17.41 -2.75
N GLU A 141 18.71 16.66 -3.75
CA GLU A 141 17.97 15.50 -4.22
C GLU A 141 18.29 14.29 -3.32
N VAL A 142 17.27 13.53 -2.99
CA VAL A 142 17.37 12.29 -2.22
C VAL A 142 16.93 11.15 -3.11
N ASP A 143 17.75 10.10 -3.21
CA ASP A 143 17.35 8.90 -3.95
C ASP A 143 16.36 8.09 -3.11
N LEU A 144 15.08 8.18 -3.48
CA LEU A 144 13.97 7.56 -2.80
C LEU A 144 13.40 6.39 -3.61
N ARG A 145 12.90 5.42 -2.88
CA ARG A 145 12.20 4.25 -3.41
C ARG A 145 10.85 4.13 -2.74
N GLU A 146 9.83 3.90 -3.51
CA GLU A 146 8.54 3.43 -2.99
C GLU A 146 8.60 1.93 -2.75
N ILE A 147 8.11 1.48 -1.60
CA ILE A 147 8.06 0.07 -1.26
C ILE A 147 6.70 -0.51 -1.66
N GLU A 148 6.74 -1.45 -2.60
CA GLU A 148 5.55 -2.19 -3.02
C GLU A 148 5.19 -3.24 -1.96
N ILE A 149 4.01 -3.07 -1.37
CA ILE A 149 3.55 -3.87 -0.23
C ILE A 149 2.26 -4.60 -0.63
N HIS A 150 2.34 -5.91 -0.74
CA HIS A 150 1.22 -6.75 -1.16
C HIS A 150 0.25 -7.06 -0.03
N CYS A 151 -1.02 -7.27 -0.38
CA CYS A 151 -2.04 -7.71 0.57
C CYS A 151 -1.82 -9.17 0.95
N ARG A 152 -1.67 -9.42 2.25
CA ARG A 152 -1.57 -10.75 2.87
C ARG A 152 -2.14 -10.68 4.29
N GLY A 153 -2.58 -11.82 4.80
CA GLY A 153 -3.09 -11.88 6.14
C GLY A 153 -4.39 -11.08 6.36
N ARG A 154 -5.00 -11.31 7.47
CA ARG A 154 -6.20 -10.59 7.92
C ARG A 154 -6.27 -10.56 9.43
N LEU A 155 -7.21 -9.78 9.97
CA LEU A 155 -7.51 -9.80 11.40
C LEU A 155 -8.25 -11.09 11.78
N HIS A 156 -8.01 -11.57 13.00
CA HIS A 156 -8.70 -12.70 13.58
C HIS A 156 -10.19 -12.37 13.86
N ASP A 157 -11.06 -13.34 13.72
CA ASP A 157 -12.51 -13.10 13.86
C ASP A 157 -12.93 -12.68 15.28
N SER A 158 -12.11 -13.00 16.31
CA SER A 158 -12.34 -12.51 17.68
C SER A 158 -12.29 -10.97 17.82
N CYS A 159 -11.71 -10.26 16.86
CA CYS A 159 -11.75 -8.80 16.81
C CYS A 159 -13.18 -8.24 16.60
N PHE A 160 -14.11 -9.09 16.22
CA PHE A 160 -15.47 -8.71 15.82
C PHE A 160 -16.50 -9.50 16.65
N PRO A 161 -16.74 -9.13 17.94
CA PRO A 161 -17.61 -9.89 18.84
C PRO A 161 -19.07 -9.98 18.35
N GLY A 162 -19.52 -9.05 17.51
CA GLY A 162 -20.82 -9.09 16.82
C GLY A 162 -20.79 -9.83 15.48
N GLY A 163 -19.67 -10.44 15.12
CA GLY A 163 -19.40 -10.98 13.80
C GLY A 163 -18.97 -9.89 12.81
N ARG A 164 -18.38 -10.32 11.69
CA ARG A 164 -18.06 -9.41 10.58
C ARG A 164 -19.34 -9.00 9.87
N GLU A 165 -19.44 -7.76 9.42
CA GLU A 165 -20.55 -7.33 8.56
C GLU A 165 -20.62 -8.22 7.30
N ARG A 166 -21.83 -8.52 6.87
CA ARG A 166 -22.02 -9.29 5.64
C ARG A 166 -21.53 -8.48 4.43
N PRO A 167 -20.72 -9.09 3.56
CA PRO A 167 -20.29 -8.41 2.35
C PRO A 167 -21.51 -8.13 1.44
N CYS A 168 -21.45 -7.03 0.70
CA CYS A 168 -22.42 -6.74 -0.33
C CYS A 168 -22.46 -7.86 -1.37
N GLU A 169 -23.63 -8.40 -1.67
CA GLU A 169 -23.81 -9.53 -2.59
C GLU A 169 -23.32 -9.22 -4.01
N ARG A 170 -23.34 -7.95 -4.43
CA ARG A 170 -22.94 -7.55 -5.79
C ARG A 170 -21.44 -7.23 -5.91
N CYS A 171 -20.87 -6.45 -4.99
CA CYS A 171 -19.50 -5.97 -5.12
C CYS A 171 -18.53 -6.57 -4.09
N GLY A 172 -19.00 -7.39 -3.17
CA GLY A 172 -18.18 -8.01 -2.15
C GLY A 172 -17.63 -7.06 -1.07
N ARG A 173 -17.97 -5.75 -1.12
CA ARG A 173 -17.52 -4.81 -0.12
C ARG A 173 -18.03 -5.22 1.25
N GLN A 174 -17.10 -5.37 2.18
CA GLN A 174 -17.41 -5.56 3.60
C GLN A 174 -17.30 -4.20 4.29
N GLY A 175 -18.28 -3.85 5.10
CA GLY A 175 -18.27 -2.68 5.97
C GLY A 175 -17.48 -2.94 7.25
N GLY A 176 -17.58 -2.00 8.20
CA GLY A 176 -16.95 -2.08 9.51
C GLY A 176 -15.69 -1.23 9.65
N GLY A 177 -15.51 -0.69 10.84
CA GLY A 177 -14.32 0.06 11.22
C GLY A 177 -13.16 -0.87 11.60
N TYR A 178 -11.95 -0.31 11.66
CA TYR A 178 -10.79 -0.99 12.24
C TYR A 178 -11.01 -1.19 13.75
N PRO A 179 -10.81 -2.39 14.30
CA PRO A 179 -11.08 -2.65 15.71
C PRO A 179 -10.06 -1.96 16.63
N ASP A 180 -10.50 -1.57 17.83
CA ASP A 180 -9.63 -0.92 18.83
C ASP A 180 -8.53 -1.86 19.35
N ALA A 181 -8.81 -3.16 19.42
CA ALA A 181 -7.88 -4.20 19.82
C ALA A 181 -7.65 -5.21 18.66
N PRO A 182 -6.83 -4.85 17.67
CA PRO A 182 -6.58 -5.71 16.52
C PRO A 182 -5.72 -6.92 16.92
N ILE A 183 -6.10 -8.10 16.42
CA ILE A 183 -5.40 -9.37 16.58
C ILE A 183 -5.23 -9.97 15.19
N LEU A 184 -4.04 -10.43 14.85
CA LEU A 184 -3.76 -11.07 13.56
C LEU A 184 -4.22 -12.54 13.57
N ASP A 185 -4.80 -13.00 12.47
CA ASP A 185 -5.11 -14.42 12.25
C ASP A 185 -3.84 -15.13 11.73
N GLY A 186 -3.14 -15.83 12.62
CA GLY A 186 -1.88 -16.53 12.33
C GLY A 186 -1.99 -17.53 11.18
N ARG A 187 -3.17 -18.11 10.94
CA ARG A 187 -3.41 -19.06 9.83
C ARG A 187 -3.34 -18.40 8.45
N THR A 188 -3.46 -17.07 8.40
CA THR A 188 -3.47 -16.29 7.16
C THR A 188 -2.14 -15.58 6.90
N LEU A 189 -1.22 -15.63 7.86
CA LEU A 189 0.11 -15.06 7.72
C LEU A 189 1.01 -15.98 6.90
N THR A 190 1.83 -15.40 6.03
CA THR A 190 2.81 -16.11 5.22
C THR A 190 4.22 -15.73 5.67
N GLY A 191 5.13 -16.70 5.70
CA GLY A 191 6.52 -16.47 6.13
C GLY A 191 7.44 -15.90 5.03
N ASP A 192 6.92 -15.61 3.84
CA ASP A 192 7.68 -15.18 2.67
C ASP A 192 7.81 -13.65 2.51
N LEU A 193 7.04 -12.89 3.28
CA LEU A 193 7.05 -11.43 3.23
C LEU A 193 7.41 -10.82 4.58
N ASP A 194 8.30 -9.84 4.57
CA ASP A 194 8.65 -9.05 5.76
C ASP A 194 7.74 -7.84 5.98
N LEU A 195 7.13 -7.37 4.89
CA LEU A 195 6.14 -6.29 4.88
C LEU A 195 4.92 -6.74 4.07
N PHE A 196 3.74 -6.58 4.62
CA PHE A 196 2.48 -6.85 3.93
C PHE A 196 1.37 -5.92 4.42
N ARG A 197 0.27 -5.84 3.67
CA ARG A 197 -0.96 -5.15 4.06
C ARG A 197 -2.00 -6.17 4.50
N LEU A 198 -2.86 -5.78 5.43
CA LEU A 198 -4.02 -6.63 5.72
C LEU A 198 -4.99 -6.61 4.54
N THR A 199 -5.49 -7.78 4.18
CA THR A 199 -6.45 -7.93 3.06
C THR A 199 -7.79 -7.25 3.34
N ASP A 200 -8.20 -7.22 4.60
CA ASP A 200 -9.43 -6.57 5.07
C ASP A 200 -9.24 -5.08 5.43
N TYR A 201 -8.00 -4.63 5.66
CA TYR A 201 -7.66 -3.23 5.95
C TYR A 201 -6.38 -2.83 5.22
N THR A 202 -6.49 -2.55 3.94
CA THR A 202 -5.35 -2.34 3.02
C THR A 202 -4.47 -1.12 3.36
N THR A 203 -4.98 -0.21 4.16
CA THR A 203 -4.20 0.93 4.68
C THR A 203 -3.27 0.57 5.84
N ILE A 204 -3.41 -0.64 6.42
CA ILE A 204 -2.59 -1.09 7.54
C ILE A 204 -1.39 -1.88 7.03
N ILE A 205 -0.20 -1.38 7.33
CA ILE A 205 1.06 -2.03 7.01
C ILE A 205 1.54 -2.82 8.22
N ILE A 206 1.76 -4.11 8.02
CA ILE A 206 2.32 -5.03 9.00
C ILE A 206 3.78 -5.30 8.64
N ALA A 207 4.64 -5.29 9.67
CA ALA A 207 6.04 -5.67 9.57
C ALA A 207 6.28 -6.93 10.43
N THR A 208 7.10 -7.84 9.94
CA THR A 208 7.57 -8.98 10.74
C THR A 208 8.59 -8.50 11.78
N GLU A 209 8.78 -9.29 12.85
CA GLU A 209 9.82 -9.05 13.85
C GLU A 209 11.20 -8.93 13.17
N ARG A 210 11.52 -9.78 12.21
CA ARG A 210 12.76 -9.72 11.43
C ARG A 210 12.99 -8.36 10.76
N PHE A 211 11.95 -7.74 10.21
CA PHE A 211 12.03 -6.40 9.63
C PHE A 211 12.28 -5.36 10.73
N VAL A 212 11.53 -5.43 11.84
CA VAL A 212 11.67 -4.49 12.97
C VAL A 212 13.08 -4.55 13.57
N ASP A 213 13.61 -5.76 13.77
CA ASP A 213 14.96 -5.96 14.28
C ASP A 213 16.03 -5.38 13.35
N ALA A 214 15.85 -5.53 12.03
CA ALA A 214 16.77 -4.95 11.06
C ALA A 214 16.72 -3.41 11.10
N VAL A 215 15.52 -2.81 11.18
CA VAL A 215 15.34 -1.36 11.29
C VAL A 215 16.02 -0.83 12.57
N ASN A 216 15.81 -1.51 13.70
CA ASN A 216 16.41 -1.13 14.99
C ASN A 216 17.94 -1.27 14.97
N ARG A 217 18.46 -2.38 14.41
CA ARG A 217 19.92 -2.63 14.30
C ARG A 217 20.64 -1.58 13.46
N PHE A 218 20.00 -1.07 12.41
CA PHE A 218 20.56 0.00 11.58
C PHE A 218 20.22 1.40 12.08
N GLU A 219 19.52 1.51 13.21
CA GLU A 219 19.09 2.78 13.82
C GLU A 219 18.30 3.66 12.83
N PHE A 220 17.50 3.03 11.99
CA PHE A 220 16.68 3.76 11.03
C PHE A 220 15.51 4.46 11.73
N GLU A 221 15.28 5.70 11.36
CA GLU A 221 14.24 6.57 11.92
C GLU A 221 13.11 6.80 10.91
N GLY A 222 12.03 7.43 11.38
CA GLY A 222 10.91 7.92 10.57
C GLY A 222 9.62 7.11 10.72
N VAL A 223 9.69 5.90 11.27
CA VAL A 223 8.53 5.07 11.57
C VAL A 223 8.59 4.53 12.99
N VAL A 224 7.42 4.23 13.55
CA VAL A 224 7.28 3.52 14.83
C VAL A 224 6.45 2.27 14.63
N PHE A 225 6.73 1.24 15.40
CA PHE A 225 6.03 -0.03 15.37
C PHE A 225 5.19 -0.19 16.63
N LYS A 226 4.01 -0.80 16.46
CA LYS A 226 3.16 -1.26 17.56
C LYS A 226 3.00 -2.76 17.39
N GLU A 227 3.36 -3.50 18.43
CA GLU A 227 3.15 -4.95 18.44
C GLU A 227 1.66 -5.29 18.40
N LEU A 228 1.32 -6.31 17.64
CA LEU A 228 -0.02 -6.87 17.54
C LEU A 228 0.01 -8.34 17.95
N PRO A 229 -0.95 -8.80 18.78
CA PRO A 229 -1.08 -10.21 19.11
C PRO A 229 -1.47 -11.03 17.87
N VAL A 230 -1.08 -12.29 17.88
CA VAL A 230 -1.38 -13.28 16.83
C VAL A 230 -2.09 -14.47 17.47
N LEU A 231 -3.21 -14.93 16.89
CA LEU A 231 -3.96 -16.13 17.28
C LEU A 231 -4.06 -17.14 16.13
#